data_5152990f1864c63d7f871c3043ce59fe
#
_entry.id   5152990f1864c63d7f871c3043ce59fe
#
_cell.length_a   1.000
_cell.length_b   1.000
_cell.length_c   1.000
_cell.angle_alpha   90.00
_cell.angle_beta   90.00
_cell.angle_gamma   90.00
#
_symmetry.space_group_name_H-M   'P 1'
#
loop_
_entity.id
_entity.type
_entity.pdbx_description
1 polymer ?
#
loop_
_entity_poly.entity_id
_entity_poly.type
_entity_poly.pdbx_seq_one_letter_code
_entity_poly.pdbx_strand_id
1 'polypeptide(L)'
;MHSEAVASRSADPKGPSSRNGSNPPLDSVSLAIIEQLQEDGRRPYAAIGKAVGLSEAAVRQRVQKLLDQGVMQIVAVTDPLTVGFRRQAMVGINVEGDLDPVADALTAMSECEYVVMTAGSFDLMVEIVCEDDDHLLEVINRRIRAIPGVRSTESFVYLKLKKQTYMWGTR
;
A
#
# COMPACT_ATOMS: atom_id res chain seq x y z
N MET A 1 -14.80 -5.11 33.05
CA MET A 1 -13.47 -5.73 33.21
C MET A 1 -13.32 -6.78 32.12
N HIS A 2 -12.75 -6.44 31.00
CA HIS A 2 -12.00 -7.34 30.11
C HIS A 2 -11.24 -6.42 29.15
N SER A 3 -10.08 -5.97 29.67
CA SER A 3 -9.04 -5.37 28.87
C SER A 3 -8.18 -6.53 28.40
N GLU A 4 -8.30 -6.93 27.16
CA GLU A 4 -7.31 -7.79 26.53
C GLU A 4 -6.59 -7.02 25.43
N ALA A 5 -5.29 -6.99 25.59
CA ALA A 5 -4.30 -6.30 24.82
C ALA A 5 -4.41 -6.62 23.33
N VAL A 6 -4.55 -5.58 22.53
CA VAL A 6 -4.26 -5.62 21.09
C VAL A 6 -2.75 -5.89 20.97
N ALA A 7 -2.41 -7.11 20.54
CA ALA A 7 -1.06 -7.52 20.28
C ALA A 7 -0.42 -6.59 19.22
N SER A 8 0.75 -6.06 19.57
CA SER A 8 1.56 -5.24 18.70
C SER A 8 1.79 -5.92 17.36
N ARG A 9 1.33 -5.29 16.28
CA ARG A 9 1.72 -5.63 14.92
C ARG A 9 3.19 -5.24 14.72
N SER A 10 4.09 -6.17 15.01
CA SER A 10 5.49 -6.08 14.58
C SER A 10 5.65 -6.84 13.28
N ALA A 11 5.46 -6.16 12.17
CA ALA A 11 6.10 -6.43 10.87
C ALA A 11 5.75 -5.22 10.00
N ASP A 12 6.67 -4.27 9.90
CA ASP A 12 6.62 -3.29 8.84
C ASP A 12 6.58 -4.05 7.51
N PRO A 13 5.48 -4.01 6.73
CA PRO A 13 5.57 -4.35 5.35
C PRO A 13 6.45 -3.24 4.77
N LYS A 14 7.70 -3.58 4.37
CA LYS A 14 8.50 -2.68 3.55
C LYS A 14 7.63 -2.34 2.35
N GLY A 15 7.04 -1.15 2.37
CA GLY A 15 6.36 -0.58 1.23
C GLY A 15 7.29 -0.61 0.03
N PRO A 16 6.79 -0.50 -1.21
CA PRO A 16 7.65 -0.45 -2.38
C PRO A 16 8.66 0.66 -2.14
N SER A 17 9.94 0.28 -1.98
CA SER A 17 11.05 1.21 -1.81
C SER A 17 10.93 2.30 -2.87
N SER A 18 11.15 3.55 -2.47
CA SER A 18 11.07 4.74 -3.33
C SER A 18 11.52 4.42 -4.75
N ARG A 19 10.68 4.68 -5.75
CA ARG A 19 10.85 4.30 -7.17
C ARG A 19 12.04 4.98 -7.88
N ASN A 20 13.05 5.43 -7.17
CA ASN A 20 14.23 6.13 -7.68
C ASN A 20 15.48 5.26 -7.86
N GLY A 21 15.36 3.95 -7.80
CA GLY A 21 16.44 3.04 -8.20
C GLY A 21 16.09 2.43 -9.55
N SER A 22 16.95 2.58 -10.55
CA SER A 22 16.86 1.89 -11.84
C SER A 22 17.02 0.39 -11.63
N ASN A 23 15.93 -0.31 -11.27
CA ASN A 23 15.91 -1.76 -11.36
C ASN A 23 16.16 -2.13 -12.84
N PRO A 24 17.05 -3.07 -13.14
CA PRO A 24 17.23 -3.53 -14.51
C PRO A 24 15.89 -4.02 -15.05
N PRO A 25 15.62 -3.83 -16.36
CA PRO A 25 14.37 -4.25 -16.96
C PRO A 25 14.16 -5.74 -16.69
N LEU A 26 12.94 -6.08 -16.25
CA LEU A 26 12.57 -7.47 -15.99
C LEU A 26 12.54 -8.26 -17.29
N ASP A 27 13.02 -9.51 -17.25
CA ASP A 27 12.92 -10.39 -18.40
C ASP A 27 11.46 -10.82 -18.63
N SER A 28 11.14 -11.24 -19.86
CA SER A 28 9.79 -11.64 -20.26
C SER A 28 9.20 -12.78 -19.40
N VAL A 29 10.06 -13.66 -18.89
CA VAL A 29 9.65 -14.75 -18.02
C VAL A 29 9.23 -14.25 -16.66
N SER A 30 9.95 -13.29 -16.07
CA SER A 30 9.58 -12.64 -14.81
C SER A 30 8.26 -11.87 -14.95
N LEU A 31 8.07 -11.16 -16.06
CA LEU A 31 6.80 -10.49 -16.36
C LEU A 31 5.64 -11.49 -16.45
N ALA A 32 5.82 -12.61 -17.17
CA ALA A 32 4.79 -13.65 -17.25
C ALA A 32 4.47 -14.30 -15.89
N ILE A 33 5.47 -14.48 -15.01
CA ILE A 33 5.24 -14.95 -13.63
C ILE A 33 4.42 -13.94 -12.84
N ILE A 34 4.72 -12.64 -12.95
CA ILE A 34 3.97 -11.57 -12.27
C ILE A 34 2.51 -11.59 -12.73
N GLU A 35 2.23 -11.68 -14.03
CA GLU A 35 0.85 -11.76 -14.56
C GLU A 35 0.07 -12.93 -13.98
N GLN A 36 0.68 -14.12 -13.89
CA GLN A 36 0.06 -15.30 -13.29
C GLN A 36 -0.30 -15.09 -11.81
N LEU A 37 0.56 -14.37 -11.07
CA LEU A 37 0.34 -14.05 -9.65
C LEU A 37 -0.61 -12.85 -9.44
N GLN A 38 -0.73 -11.94 -10.42
CA GLN A 38 -1.75 -10.90 -10.41
C GLN A 38 -3.17 -11.47 -10.62
N GLU A 39 -3.30 -12.53 -11.42
CA GLU A 39 -4.57 -13.23 -11.60
C GLU A 39 -4.95 -14.04 -10.34
N ASP A 40 -4.00 -14.77 -9.76
CA ASP A 40 -4.19 -15.57 -8.55
C ASP A 40 -2.90 -15.60 -7.74
N GLY A 41 -2.83 -14.79 -6.67
CA GLY A 41 -1.67 -14.70 -5.77
C GLY A 41 -1.34 -16.01 -5.03
N ARG A 42 -2.21 -17.04 -5.10
CA ARG A 42 -2.00 -18.37 -4.53
C ARG A 42 -1.78 -19.44 -5.59
N ARG A 43 -1.64 -19.06 -6.89
CA ARG A 43 -1.41 -20.02 -7.97
C ARG A 43 -0.19 -20.91 -7.66
N PRO A 44 -0.30 -22.24 -7.70
CA PRO A 44 0.81 -23.14 -7.43
C PRO A 44 1.99 -22.91 -8.37
N TYR A 45 3.21 -22.84 -7.83
CA TYR A 45 4.41 -22.59 -8.64
C TYR A 45 4.65 -23.66 -9.70
N ALA A 46 4.23 -24.91 -9.45
CA ALA A 46 4.26 -25.95 -10.47
C ALA A 46 3.34 -25.62 -11.68
N ALA A 47 2.17 -24.99 -11.44
CA ALA A 47 1.27 -24.58 -12.52
C ALA A 47 1.86 -23.37 -13.28
N ILE A 48 2.42 -22.40 -12.58
CA ILE A 48 3.14 -21.27 -13.19
C ILE A 48 4.29 -21.81 -14.04
N GLY A 49 5.09 -22.75 -13.52
CA GLY A 49 6.21 -23.35 -14.23
C GLY A 49 5.80 -23.98 -15.57
N LYS A 50 4.68 -24.70 -15.60
CA LYS A 50 4.11 -25.25 -16.85
C LYS A 50 3.74 -24.16 -17.85
N ALA A 51 3.18 -23.04 -17.37
CA ALA A 51 2.77 -21.93 -18.23
C ALA A 51 3.95 -21.16 -18.83
N VAL A 52 5.07 -21.00 -18.08
CA VAL A 52 6.23 -20.22 -18.51
C VAL A 52 7.44 -21.05 -18.95
N GLY A 53 7.31 -22.40 -19.01
CA GLY A 53 8.38 -23.29 -19.45
C GLY A 53 9.52 -23.48 -18.45
N LEU A 54 9.25 -23.39 -17.13
CA LEU A 54 10.23 -23.54 -16.06
C LEU A 54 9.88 -24.66 -15.10
N SER A 55 10.90 -25.15 -14.35
CA SER A 55 10.65 -26.01 -13.19
C SER A 55 10.05 -25.22 -12.04
N GLU A 56 9.33 -25.89 -11.12
CA GLU A 56 8.79 -25.27 -9.90
C GLU A 56 9.89 -24.58 -9.07
N ALA A 57 11.05 -25.21 -8.94
CA ALA A 57 12.18 -24.65 -8.20
C ALA A 57 12.69 -23.34 -8.83
N ALA A 58 12.76 -23.26 -10.16
CA ALA A 58 13.17 -22.07 -10.88
C ALA A 58 12.15 -20.93 -10.71
N VAL A 59 10.83 -21.24 -10.74
CA VAL A 59 9.77 -20.26 -10.45
C VAL A 59 9.89 -19.74 -9.03
N ARG A 60 10.05 -20.63 -8.04
CA ARG A 60 10.21 -20.27 -6.63
C ARG A 60 11.37 -19.30 -6.42
N GLN A 61 12.53 -19.58 -7.03
CA GLN A 61 13.71 -18.71 -6.94
C GLN A 61 13.46 -17.33 -7.56
N ARG A 62 12.79 -17.28 -8.72
CA ARG A 62 12.45 -16.01 -9.38
C ARG A 62 11.45 -15.19 -8.58
N VAL A 63 10.39 -15.82 -8.07
CA VAL A 63 9.40 -15.16 -7.21
C VAL A 63 10.09 -14.59 -5.96
N GLN A 64 10.94 -15.38 -5.29
CA GLN A 64 11.66 -14.88 -4.12
C GLN A 64 12.52 -13.66 -4.45
N LYS A 65 13.24 -13.69 -5.57
CA LYS A 65 14.02 -12.54 -6.03
C LYS A 65 13.17 -11.29 -6.29
N LEU A 66 11.98 -11.44 -6.91
CA LEU A 66 11.06 -10.32 -7.15
C LEU A 66 10.51 -9.72 -5.85
N LEU A 67 10.24 -10.58 -4.84
CA LEU A 67 9.83 -10.14 -3.51
C LEU A 67 10.97 -9.41 -2.78
N ASP A 68 12.17 -9.97 -2.78
CA ASP A 68 13.36 -9.39 -2.12
C ASP A 68 13.76 -8.03 -2.74
N GLN A 69 13.53 -7.87 -4.04
CA GLN A 69 13.77 -6.62 -4.76
C GLN A 69 12.64 -5.59 -4.63
N GLY A 70 11.54 -5.92 -3.92
CA GLY A 70 10.39 -5.04 -3.77
C GLY A 70 9.63 -4.77 -5.09
N VAL A 71 9.84 -5.60 -6.13
CA VAL A 71 9.13 -5.48 -7.41
C VAL A 71 7.66 -5.85 -7.27
N MET A 72 7.36 -6.82 -6.41
CA MET A 72 5.99 -7.22 -6.08
C MET A 72 5.87 -7.61 -4.60
N GLN A 73 4.62 -7.69 -4.14
CA GLN A 73 4.24 -8.23 -2.83
C GLN A 73 3.08 -9.21 -3.03
N ILE A 74 3.01 -10.23 -2.19
CA ILE A 74 1.87 -11.15 -2.13
C ILE A 74 1.17 -10.88 -0.79
N VAL A 75 -0.01 -10.29 -0.86
CA VAL A 75 -0.79 -9.85 0.30
C VAL A 75 -2.23 -10.33 0.19
N ALA A 76 -2.90 -10.46 1.34
CA ALA A 76 -4.34 -10.59 1.38
C ALA A 76 -4.96 -9.18 1.34
N VAL A 77 -5.73 -8.89 0.31
CA VAL A 77 -6.50 -7.66 0.23
C VAL A 77 -7.85 -7.89 0.91
N THR A 78 -8.18 -7.06 1.88
CA THR A 78 -9.47 -7.09 2.59
C THR A 78 -10.24 -5.80 2.33
N ASP A 79 -11.56 -5.86 2.47
CA ASP A 79 -12.38 -4.66 2.57
C ASP A 79 -12.32 -4.15 4.03
N PRO A 80 -11.77 -2.96 4.28
CA PRO A 80 -11.65 -2.42 5.63
C PRO A 80 -12.99 -2.38 6.38
N LEU A 81 -14.07 -2.04 5.69
CA LEU A 81 -15.41 -1.97 6.29
C LEU A 81 -15.92 -3.33 6.78
N THR A 82 -15.53 -4.42 6.08
CA THR A 82 -15.92 -5.78 6.47
C THR A 82 -15.11 -6.30 7.66
N VAL A 83 -13.86 -5.84 7.83
CA VAL A 83 -12.98 -6.27 8.93
C VAL A 83 -13.03 -5.37 10.17
N GLY A 84 -14.01 -4.47 10.25
CA GLY A 84 -14.34 -3.74 11.47
C GLY A 84 -14.01 -2.24 11.46
N PHE A 85 -13.33 -1.73 10.45
CA PHE A 85 -13.18 -0.29 10.24
C PHE A 85 -14.47 0.29 9.65
N ARG A 86 -14.83 1.51 10.06
CA ARG A 86 -16.08 2.14 9.61
C ARG A 86 -15.84 3.34 8.71
N ARG A 87 -14.61 3.83 8.65
CA ARG A 87 -14.26 5.01 7.86
C ARG A 87 -13.00 4.77 7.05
N GLN A 88 -13.08 5.16 5.81
CA GLN A 88 -11.98 5.22 4.87
C GLN A 88 -12.06 6.55 4.14
N ALA A 89 -10.95 7.23 4.00
CA ALA A 89 -10.90 8.54 3.35
C ALA A 89 -9.58 8.73 2.60
N MET A 90 -9.64 9.48 1.49
CA MET A 90 -8.47 10.12 0.91
C MET A 90 -8.33 11.50 1.52
N VAL A 91 -7.14 11.86 1.96
CA VAL A 91 -6.82 13.20 2.49
C VAL A 91 -5.80 13.85 1.57
N GLY A 92 -6.19 14.94 0.93
CA GLY A 92 -5.28 15.83 0.22
C GLY A 92 -4.63 16.79 1.20
N ILE A 93 -3.31 16.96 1.09
CA ILE A 93 -2.50 17.74 2.02
C ILE A 93 -1.67 18.74 1.22
N ASN A 94 -1.70 20.00 1.64
CA ASN A 94 -0.78 21.02 1.16
C ASN A 94 0.29 21.26 2.21
N VAL A 95 1.53 21.30 1.77
CA VAL A 95 2.72 21.42 2.62
C VAL A 95 3.42 22.75 2.35
N GLU A 96 3.99 23.34 3.38
CA GLU A 96 4.89 24.48 3.27
C GLU A 96 6.32 24.00 3.57
N GLY A 97 7.22 24.17 2.60
CA GLY A 97 8.61 23.74 2.70
C GLY A 97 8.88 22.36 2.08
N ASP A 98 9.71 21.56 2.76
CA ASP A 98 10.12 20.24 2.27
C ASP A 98 9.03 19.18 2.49
N LEU A 99 8.76 18.40 1.45
CA LEU A 99 7.73 17.35 1.46
C LEU A 99 8.19 16.08 2.19
N ASP A 100 9.47 15.74 2.09
CA ASP A 100 9.99 14.46 2.60
C ASP A 100 9.73 14.26 4.10
N PRO A 101 9.98 15.24 5.01
CA PRO A 101 9.71 15.06 6.44
C PRO A 101 8.22 14.83 6.75
N VAL A 102 7.32 15.47 5.97
CA VAL A 102 5.87 15.27 6.14
C VAL A 102 5.45 13.90 5.64
N ALA A 103 5.95 13.48 4.47
CA ALA A 103 5.69 12.16 3.91
C ALA A 103 6.19 11.03 4.82
N ASP A 104 7.38 11.17 5.40
CA ASP A 104 7.96 10.22 6.36
C ASP A 104 7.10 10.11 7.62
N ALA A 105 6.65 11.25 8.18
CA ALA A 105 5.79 11.28 9.34
C ALA A 105 4.43 10.59 9.07
N LEU A 106 3.84 10.80 7.89
CA LEU A 106 2.61 10.14 7.46
C LEU A 106 2.80 8.63 7.27
N THR A 107 3.90 8.23 6.65
CA THR A 107 4.24 6.81 6.43
C THR A 107 4.44 6.04 7.74
N ALA A 108 4.86 6.72 8.80
CA ALA A 108 5.01 6.13 10.13
C ALA A 108 3.67 5.96 10.89
N MET A 109 2.57 6.50 10.38
CA MET A 109 1.25 6.38 11.00
C MET A 109 0.56 5.08 10.57
N SER A 110 0.06 4.32 11.54
CA SER A 110 -0.61 3.02 11.30
C SER A 110 -1.95 3.13 10.56
N GLU A 111 -2.58 4.29 10.58
CA GLU A 111 -3.83 4.59 9.89
C GLU A 111 -3.63 4.95 8.43
N CYS A 112 -2.39 5.28 8.03
CA CYS A 112 -2.04 5.66 6.66
C CYS A 112 -1.64 4.41 5.85
N GLU A 113 -2.54 3.96 4.99
CA GLU A 113 -2.32 2.76 4.15
C GLU A 113 -1.65 3.09 2.81
N TYR A 114 -1.78 4.32 2.35
CA TYR A 114 -1.19 4.79 1.10
C TYR A 114 -0.77 6.25 1.23
N VAL A 115 0.48 6.54 0.91
CA VAL A 115 1.04 7.90 0.92
C VAL A 115 1.72 8.15 -0.42
N VAL A 116 1.34 9.21 -1.11
CA VAL A 116 1.90 9.56 -2.41
C VAL A 116 2.13 11.06 -2.54
N MET A 117 3.30 11.44 -3.05
CA MET A 117 3.59 12.79 -3.50
C MET A 117 2.95 13.02 -4.87
N THR A 118 2.29 14.14 -5.06
CA THR A 118 1.55 14.44 -6.29
C THR A 118 2.00 15.76 -6.91
N ALA A 119 1.73 15.92 -8.18
CA ALA A 119 1.87 17.18 -8.88
C ALA A 119 0.46 17.69 -9.24
N GLY A 120 -0.10 18.57 -8.43
CA GLY A 120 -1.48 19.05 -8.61
C GLY A 120 -1.90 20.03 -7.52
N SER A 121 -3.19 20.02 -7.19
CA SER A 121 -3.76 20.90 -6.15
C SER A 121 -3.33 20.54 -4.74
N PHE A 122 -2.89 19.33 -4.53
CA PHE A 122 -2.31 18.83 -3.27
C PHE A 122 -0.88 18.37 -3.53
N ASP A 123 -0.02 18.58 -2.55
CA ASP A 123 1.37 18.13 -2.57
C ASP A 123 1.49 16.65 -2.20
N LEU A 124 0.63 16.20 -1.27
CA LEU A 124 0.53 14.80 -0.83
C LEU A 124 -0.93 14.34 -0.86
N MET A 125 -1.14 13.07 -1.17
CA MET A 125 -2.41 12.38 -0.97
C MET A 125 -2.20 11.15 -0.12
N VAL A 126 -3.06 10.97 0.89
CA VAL A 126 -2.94 9.90 1.87
C VAL A 126 -4.27 9.19 2.00
N GLU A 127 -4.27 7.86 1.85
CA GLU A 127 -5.44 7.05 2.18
C GLU A 127 -5.36 6.61 3.62
N ILE A 128 -6.41 6.91 4.39
CA ILE A 128 -6.51 6.58 5.81
C ILE A 128 -7.69 5.67 6.09
N VAL A 129 -7.51 4.76 7.07
CA VAL A 129 -8.55 3.84 7.54
C VAL A 129 -8.72 4.02 9.04
N CYS A 130 -9.96 4.27 9.48
CA CYS A 130 -10.30 4.59 10.86
C CYS A 130 -11.43 3.73 11.40
N GLU A 131 -11.46 3.52 12.71
CA GLU A 131 -12.47 2.72 13.38
C GLU A 131 -13.86 3.35 13.28
N ASP A 132 -13.95 4.68 13.47
CA ASP A 132 -15.20 5.44 13.45
C ASP A 132 -14.96 6.94 13.12
N ASP A 133 -16.00 7.77 13.30
CA ASP A 133 -15.94 9.21 13.01
C ASP A 133 -15.06 9.97 14.01
N ASP A 134 -15.07 9.58 15.28
CA ASP A 134 -14.26 10.23 16.32
C ASP A 134 -12.78 9.95 16.08
N HIS A 135 -12.43 8.71 15.72
CA HIS A 135 -11.06 8.33 15.33
C HIS A 135 -10.62 9.07 14.06
N LEU A 136 -11.50 9.17 13.03
CA LEU A 136 -11.21 9.94 11.81
C LEU A 136 -10.92 11.41 12.14
N LEU A 137 -11.73 12.01 12.99
CA LEU A 137 -11.56 13.39 13.43
C LEU A 137 -10.22 13.59 14.20
N GLU A 138 -9.88 12.66 15.07
CA GLU A 138 -8.62 12.68 15.81
C GLU A 138 -7.41 12.57 14.87
N VAL A 139 -7.41 11.60 13.95
CA VAL A 139 -6.33 11.38 12.98
C VAL A 139 -6.10 12.63 12.13
N ILE A 140 -7.16 13.23 11.59
CA ILE A 140 -7.02 14.42 10.75
C ILE A 140 -6.56 15.64 11.59
N ASN A 141 -7.24 15.96 12.68
CA ASN A 141 -7.04 17.22 13.37
C ASN A 141 -5.86 17.21 14.33
N ARG A 142 -5.59 16.10 15.01
CA ARG A 142 -4.57 16.03 16.05
C ARG A 142 -3.29 15.37 15.60
N ARG A 143 -3.34 14.56 14.55
CA ARG A 143 -2.15 13.84 14.09
C ARG A 143 -1.66 14.40 12.76
N ILE A 144 -2.44 14.39 11.67
CA ILE A 144 -2.01 14.87 10.36
C ILE A 144 -1.76 16.39 10.40
N ARG A 145 -2.72 17.17 10.86
CA ARG A 145 -2.59 18.64 10.90
C ARG A 145 -1.57 19.16 11.92
N ALA A 146 -1.13 18.32 12.84
CA ALA A 146 -0.08 18.65 13.80
C ALA A 146 1.34 18.37 13.27
N ILE A 147 1.49 17.72 12.12
CA ILE A 147 2.80 17.49 11.50
C ILE A 147 3.38 18.85 11.06
N PRO A 148 4.60 19.22 11.49
CA PRO A 148 5.24 20.44 11.04
C PRO A 148 5.36 20.49 9.52
N GLY A 149 4.97 21.61 8.91
CA GLY A 149 4.92 21.76 7.45
C GLY A 149 3.55 21.51 6.83
N VAL A 150 2.60 20.87 7.49
CA VAL A 150 1.23 20.74 7.00
C VAL A 150 0.53 22.09 7.08
N ARG A 151 0.17 22.67 5.93
CA ARG A 151 -0.53 23.94 5.82
C ARG A 151 -2.05 23.79 5.84
N SER A 152 -2.57 22.85 5.06
CA SER A 152 -4.00 22.58 4.97
C SER A 152 -4.28 21.14 4.56
N THR A 153 -5.48 20.67 4.89
CA THR A 153 -5.97 19.34 4.55
C THR A 153 -7.38 19.42 3.99
N GLU A 154 -7.69 18.57 3.00
CA GLU A 154 -9.03 18.34 2.50
C GLU A 154 -9.33 16.84 2.52
N SER A 155 -10.47 16.43 3.08
CA SER A 155 -10.80 15.03 3.28
C SER A 155 -11.95 14.59 2.38
N PHE A 156 -11.75 13.48 1.69
CA PHE A 156 -12.73 12.83 0.80
C PHE A 156 -13.14 11.50 1.42
N VAL A 157 -14.19 11.52 2.22
CA VAL A 157 -14.69 10.29 2.89
C VAL A 157 -15.33 9.39 1.85
N TYR A 158 -14.96 8.12 1.84
CA TYR A 158 -15.50 7.13 0.91
C TYR A 158 -16.93 6.73 1.31
N LEU A 159 -17.88 7.05 0.46
CA LEU A 159 -19.28 6.65 0.66
C LEU A 159 -19.56 5.26 0.11
N LYS A 160 -18.91 4.89 -1.00
CA LYS A 160 -19.10 3.60 -1.64
C LYS A 160 -17.94 3.29 -2.57
N LEU A 161 -17.24 2.21 -2.31
CA LEU A 161 -16.27 1.65 -3.23
C LEU A 161 -16.99 0.98 -4.42
N LYS A 162 -16.72 1.40 -5.64
CA LYS A 162 -17.35 0.85 -6.85
C LYS A 162 -16.48 -0.17 -7.56
N LYS A 163 -15.16 -0.02 -7.47
CA LYS A 163 -14.18 -0.92 -8.07
C LYS A 163 -12.83 -0.75 -7.37
N GLN A 164 -12.22 -1.87 -7.02
CA GLN A 164 -10.83 -1.95 -6.57
C GLN A 164 -10.19 -3.18 -7.21
N THR A 165 -9.15 -2.98 -8.01
CA THR A 165 -8.40 -4.05 -8.66
C THR A 165 -6.92 -3.68 -8.66
N TYR A 166 -6.05 -4.69 -8.56
CA TYR A 166 -4.60 -4.53 -8.55
C TYR A 166 -3.94 -5.24 -9.75
N MET A 167 -4.71 -5.50 -10.80
CA MET A 167 -4.27 -6.17 -12.02
C MET A 167 -3.95 -5.12 -13.09
N TRP A 168 -2.71 -4.60 -13.06
CA TRP A 168 -2.25 -3.62 -14.07
C TRP A 168 -1.77 -4.30 -15.36
N GLY A 169 -1.49 -5.61 -15.34
CA GLY A 169 -0.72 -6.30 -16.36
C GLY A 169 0.77 -5.96 -16.27
N THR A 170 1.50 -6.33 -17.31
CA THR A 170 2.92 -6.00 -17.50
C THR A 170 3.14 -5.35 -18.86
N ARG A 171 4.19 -4.52 -19.02
CA ARG A 171 4.55 -3.87 -20.30
C ARG A 171 6.05 -3.87 -20.50
#